data_e8c1a1b86fc81887d5a1a18c85ee0206
#
_entry.id   e8c1a1b86fc81887d5a1a18c85ee0206
#
_cell.length_a   1.000
_cell.length_b   1.000
_cell.length_c   1.000
_cell.angle_alpha   90.00
_cell.angle_beta   90.00
_cell.angle_gamma   90.00
#
_symmetry.space_group_name_H-M   'P 1'
#
loop_
_entity.id
_entity.type
_entity.pdbx_description
1 polymer ?
#
loop_
_entity_poly.entity_id
_entity_poly.type
_entity_poly.pdbx_seq_one_letter_code
_entity_poly.pdbx_strand_id
1 'polypeptide(L)'
;EGTIRLDRPHFSQLSPYPLYENQYSTISGKEDLRPTKQGSLTFGYTLDGSLNFQAFANYSWDGITPLALLDPHTSAVRYLIDNAETKYNVGLQNSYFFHSLSFLQCYISHQIGYTTSSVAYNGRPLNADKGLSYSASLNGTLFFNHTKTFSGNFYLNYRTPEISGAGRTSSQVYSSLSLNYSLLNEHLRLQMGITNIASPDPRTTLTTEGNTIEVVNMSIRNMLTASLTYTFGAHLQDKQASKNAEAMRSRF
;
A
#
# COMPACT_ATOMS: atom_id res chain seq x y z
N GLU A 1 4.37 -4.26 -21.43
CA GLU A 1 4.56 -5.54 -20.74
C GLU A 1 3.21 -6.16 -20.45
N GLY A 2 3.07 -7.48 -20.67
CA GLY A 2 1.89 -8.25 -20.31
C GLY A 2 2.32 -9.43 -19.44
N THR A 3 1.60 -9.69 -18.34
CA THR A 3 1.87 -10.82 -17.44
C THR A 3 0.59 -11.55 -17.08
N ILE A 4 0.72 -12.87 -16.88
CA ILE A 4 -0.33 -13.70 -16.28
C ILE A 4 0.31 -14.43 -15.12
N ARG A 5 -0.31 -14.37 -13.95
CA ARG A 5 0.17 -15.07 -12.75
C ARG A 5 -0.96 -15.70 -11.96
N LEU A 6 -0.59 -16.65 -11.11
CA LEU A 6 -1.46 -17.33 -10.18
C LEU A 6 -1.03 -16.98 -8.76
N ASP A 7 -1.94 -16.42 -7.97
CA ASP A 7 -1.74 -16.20 -6.55
C ASP A 7 -2.40 -17.34 -5.77
N ARG A 8 -1.58 -18.14 -5.11
CA ARG A 8 -2.04 -19.28 -4.32
C ARG A 8 -2.61 -18.80 -2.99
N PRO A 9 -3.66 -19.48 -2.47
CA PRO A 9 -4.17 -19.18 -1.14
C PRO A 9 -3.08 -19.40 -0.08
N HIS A 10 -3.08 -18.54 0.94
CA HIS A 10 -2.25 -18.74 2.12
C HIS A 10 -2.76 -19.94 2.93
N PHE A 11 -1.86 -20.62 3.63
CA PHE A 11 -2.22 -21.80 4.43
C PHE A 11 -3.34 -21.51 5.46
N SER A 12 -3.32 -20.32 6.07
CA SER A 12 -4.37 -19.89 7.00
C SER A 12 -5.75 -19.73 6.36
N GLN A 13 -5.81 -19.43 5.05
CA GLN A 13 -7.06 -19.30 4.31
C GLN A 13 -7.70 -20.66 3.95
N LEU A 14 -6.91 -21.73 4.00
CA LEU A 14 -7.37 -23.11 3.75
C LEU A 14 -7.97 -23.76 5.00
N SER A 15 -7.83 -23.14 6.17
CA SER A 15 -8.38 -23.69 7.42
C SER A 15 -9.89 -23.45 7.53
N PRO A 16 -10.72 -24.50 7.57
CA PRO A 16 -12.16 -24.35 7.70
C PRO A 16 -12.59 -24.02 9.14
N TYR A 17 -11.66 -24.09 10.09
CA TYR A 17 -11.96 -23.83 11.49
C TYR A 17 -12.14 -22.33 11.74
N PRO A 18 -13.23 -21.94 12.42
CA PRO A 18 -13.48 -20.54 12.73
C PRO A 18 -12.46 -20.02 13.76
N LEU A 19 -11.83 -18.92 13.43
CA LEU A 19 -11.02 -18.14 14.36
C LEU A 19 -11.88 -16.96 14.85
N TYR A 20 -11.90 -16.76 16.15
CA TYR A 20 -12.61 -15.61 16.75
C TYR A 20 -11.73 -14.37 16.67
N GLU A 21 -12.18 -13.36 15.95
CA GLU A 21 -11.53 -12.05 15.96
C GLU A 21 -11.95 -11.23 17.17
N ASN A 22 -13.21 -11.37 17.56
CA ASN A 22 -13.79 -10.81 18.76
C ASN A 22 -15.08 -11.59 19.12
N GLN A 23 -15.83 -11.13 20.14
CA GLN A 23 -17.06 -11.78 20.58
C GLN A 23 -18.21 -11.76 19.54
N TYR A 24 -18.12 -10.90 18.52
CA TYR A 24 -19.17 -10.71 17.50
C TYR A 24 -18.71 -11.14 16.11
N SER A 25 -17.45 -11.51 15.92
CA SER A 25 -16.96 -11.87 14.60
C SER A 25 -16.04 -13.09 14.60
N THR A 26 -16.22 -13.91 13.58
CA THR A 26 -15.37 -15.05 13.29
C THR A 26 -14.90 -15.01 11.84
N ILE A 27 -13.70 -15.51 11.59
CA ILE A 27 -13.18 -15.74 10.25
C ILE A 27 -12.90 -17.22 10.03
N SER A 28 -13.29 -17.75 8.91
CA SER A 28 -12.99 -19.14 8.51
C SER A 28 -12.57 -19.17 7.04
N GLY A 29 -11.63 -20.04 6.74
CA GLY A 29 -11.23 -20.34 5.38
C GLY A 29 -12.03 -21.49 4.76
N LYS A 30 -11.53 -21.97 3.62
CA LYS A 30 -12.14 -23.06 2.85
C LYS A 30 -11.03 -23.94 2.25
N GLU A 31 -11.12 -25.26 2.43
CA GLU A 31 -10.07 -26.21 2.03
C GLU A 31 -9.88 -26.30 0.51
N ASP A 32 -10.92 -26.05 -0.27
CA ASP A 32 -10.96 -26.17 -1.73
C ASP A 32 -10.72 -24.86 -2.49
N LEU A 33 -10.07 -23.88 -1.84
CA LEU A 33 -9.73 -22.62 -2.49
C LEU A 33 -8.80 -22.84 -3.69
N ARG A 34 -9.16 -22.22 -4.79
CA ARG A 34 -8.38 -22.19 -6.02
C ARG A 34 -7.47 -20.97 -6.05
N PRO A 35 -6.33 -21.06 -6.73
CA PRO A 35 -5.50 -19.87 -6.95
C PRO A 35 -6.26 -18.76 -7.67
N THR A 36 -6.12 -17.53 -7.19
CA THR A 36 -6.55 -16.34 -7.92
C THR A 36 -5.73 -16.21 -9.19
N LYS A 37 -6.40 -16.01 -10.32
CA LYS A 37 -5.76 -15.79 -11.61
C LYS A 37 -5.74 -14.30 -11.90
N GLN A 38 -4.59 -13.77 -12.28
CA GLN A 38 -4.42 -12.35 -12.56
C GLN A 38 -3.76 -12.16 -13.93
N GLY A 39 -4.35 -11.28 -14.74
CA GLY A 39 -3.76 -10.77 -15.97
C GLY A 39 -3.47 -9.28 -15.81
N SER A 40 -2.30 -8.84 -16.22
CA SER A 40 -1.96 -7.42 -16.26
C SER A 40 -1.32 -7.03 -17.59
N LEU A 41 -1.70 -5.84 -18.05
CA LEU A 41 -1.10 -5.18 -19.20
C LEU A 41 -0.65 -3.80 -18.76
N THR A 42 0.60 -3.48 -19.02
CA THR A 42 1.19 -2.20 -18.65
C THR A 42 1.94 -1.62 -19.83
N PHE A 43 1.67 -0.37 -20.13
CA PHE A 43 2.40 0.43 -21.09
C PHE A 43 3.01 1.62 -20.36
N GLY A 44 4.35 1.74 -20.39
CA GLY A 44 5.09 2.79 -19.70
C GLY A 44 5.98 3.58 -20.64
N TYR A 45 6.11 4.88 -20.37
CA TYR A 45 7.00 5.79 -21.05
C TYR A 45 7.72 6.69 -20.04
N THR A 46 9.02 6.79 -20.14
CA THR A 46 9.86 7.64 -19.28
C THR A 46 10.49 8.74 -20.09
N LEU A 47 10.32 9.98 -19.66
CA LEU A 47 10.94 11.17 -20.27
C LEU A 47 12.03 11.69 -19.34
N ASP A 48 13.23 11.92 -19.88
CA ASP A 48 14.41 12.49 -19.19
C ASP A 48 14.73 11.83 -17.83
N GLY A 49 14.36 10.56 -17.65
CA GLY A 49 14.61 9.81 -16.43
C GLY A 49 13.86 10.30 -15.17
N SER A 50 13.11 11.40 -15.28
CA SER A 50 12.43 12.03 -14.14
C SER A 50 10.91 11.97 -14.21
N LEU A 51 10.34 11.93 -15.41
CA LEU A 51 8.89 11.91 -15.63
C LEU A 51 8.48 10.56 -16.20
N ASN A 52 7.62 9.85 -15.48
CA ASN A 52 7.11 8.54 -15.90
C ASN A 52 5.60 8.61 -16.14
N PHE A 53 5.16 8.08 -17.25
CA PHE A 53 3.76 7.85 -17.60
C PHE A 53 3.53 6.35 -17.72
N GLN A 54 2.43 5.88 -17.18
CA GLN A 54 2.04 4.48 -17.25
C GLN A 54 0.54 4.36 -17.47
N ALA A 55 0.15 3.58 -18.46
CA ALA A 55 -1.21 3.09 -18.61
C ALA A 55 -1.24 1.63 -18.19
N PHE A 56 -2.26 1.23 -17.46
CA PHE A 56 -2.38 -0.14 -16.97
C PHE A 56 -3.81 -0.66 -17.10
N ALA A 57 -3.90 -1.96 -17.28
CA ALA A 57 -5.15 -2.72 -17.20
C ALA A 57 -4.88 -4.03 -16.47
N ASN A 58 -5.65 -4.26 -15.40
CA ASN A 58 -5.54 -5.46 -14.58
C ASN A 58 -6.89 -6.17 -14.55
N TYR A 59 -6.86 -7.48 -14.68
CA TYR A 59 -8.03 -8.33 -14.55
C TYR A 59 -7.72 -9.48 -13.61
N SER A 60 -8.62 -9.74 -12.67
CA SER A 60 -8.51 -10.82 -11.71
C SER A 60 -9.81 -11.60 -11.66
N TRP A 61 -9.71 -12.93 -11.71
CA TRP A 61 -10.84 -13.84 -11.57
C TRP A 61 -10.48 -14.98 -10.61
N ASP A 62 -11.50 -15.64 -10.08
CA ASP A 62 -11.36 -16.56 -8.96
C ASP A 62 -10.70 -15.88 -7.75
N GLY A 63 -10.94 -14.57 -7.54
CA GLY A 63 -10.34 -13.77 -6.48
C GLY A 63 -10.76 -14.28 -5.10
N ILE A 64 -9.76 -14.53 -4.26
CA ILE A 64 -9.97 -14.94 -2.87
C ILE A 64 -10.30 -13.69 -2.07
N THR A 65 -11.52 -13.66 -1.53
CA THR A 65 -12.01 -12.51 -0.75
C THR A 65 -12.82 -12.96 0.46
N PRO A 66 -12.76 -12.24 1.58
CA PRO A 66 -13.65 -12.50 2.71
C PRO A 66 -15.07 -12.01 2.37
N LEU A 67 -16.03 -12.89 2.57
CA LEU A 67 -17.46 -12.64 2.49
C LEU A 67 -17.99 -12.39 3.89
N ALA A 68 -18.60 -11.25 4.14
CA ALA A 68 -19.23 -10.96 5.43
C ALA A 68 -20.66 -11.51 5.41
N LEU A 69 -20.93 -12.54 6.18
CA LEU A 69 -22.25 -13.14 6.35
C LEU A 69 -22.78 -12.76 7.72
N LEU A 70 -23.92 -12.09 7.77
CA LEU A 70 -24.57 -11.69 9.01
C LEU A 70 -25.51 -12.79 9.49
N ASP A 71 -25.37 -13.23 10.73
CA ASP A 71 -26.35 -14.06 11.38
C ASP A 71 -27.53 -13.19 11.85
N PRO A 72 -28.74 -13.39 11.30
CA PRO A 72 -29.88 -12.55 11.60
C PRO A 72 -30.39 -12.69 13.05
N HIS A 73 -30.03 -13.77 13.76
CA HIS A 73 -30.49 -14.01 15.12
C HIS A 73 -29.54 -13.45 16.18
N THR A 74 -28.24 -13.50 15.93
CA THR A 74 -27.21 -13.08 16.90
C THR A 74 -26.56 -11.78 16.56
N SER A 75 -26.81 -11.24 15.34
CA SER A 75 -26.08 -10.10 14.76
C SER A 75 -24.55 -10.34 14.71
N ALA A 76 -24.12 -11.58 14.82
CA ALA A 76 -22.71 -11.93 14.67
C ALA A 76 -22.30 -11.93 13.19
N VAL A 77 -21.11 -11.49 12.90
CA VAL A 77 -20.54 -11.46 11.54
C VAL A 77 -19.61 -12.64 11.35
N ARG A 78 -19.89 -13.45 10.38
CA ARG A 78 -18.99 -14.53 9.95
C ARG A 78 -18.31 -14.12 8.64
N TYR A 79 -17.00 -13.97 8.69
CA TYR A 79 -16.18 -13.81 7.51
C TYR A 79 -15.81 -15.18 6.95
N LEU A 80 -16.30 -15.49 5.76
CA LEU A 80 -15.96 -16.71 5.03
C LEU A 80 -15.03 -16.35 3.88
N ILE A 81 -13.85 -16.94 3.83
CA ILE A 81 -12.91 -16.74 2.72
C ILE A 81 -13.28 -17.69 1.58
N ASP A 82 -13.57 -17.15 0.39
CA ASP A 82 -13.92 -17.94 -0.79
C ASP A 82 -13.39 -17.32 -2.08
N ASN A 83 -13.36 -18.09 -3.16
CA ASN A 83 -13.12 -17.64 -4.53
C ASN A 83 -14.37 -16.96 -5.09
N ALA A 84 -14.61 -15.74 -4.70
CA ALA A 84 -15.89 -15.07 -4.94
C ALA A 84 -15.76 -13.79 -5.78
N GLU A 85 -14.55 -13.24 -5.94
CA GLU A 85 -14.36 -11.93 -6.57
C GLU A 85 -13.89 -12.05 -8.03
N THR A 86 -14.51 -11.22 -8.88
CA THR A 86 -13.99 -10.87 -10.19
C THR A 86 -13.78 -9.37 -10.24
N LYS A 87 -12.54 -8.93 -10.55
CA LYS A 87 -12.18 -7.51 -10.52
C LYS A 87 -11.50 -7.10 -11.81
N TYR A 88 -11.85 -5.92 -12.29
CA TYR A 88 -11.19 -5.25 -13.38
C TYR A 88 -10.78 -3.85 -12.95
N ASN A 89 -9.55 -3.44 -13.29
CA ASN A 89 -9.04 -2.12 -12.98
C ASN A 89 -8.22 -1.61 -14.17
N VAL A 90 -8.57 -0.43 -14.67
CA VAL A 90 -7.85 0.24 -15.76
C VAL A 90 -7.55 1.67 -15.35
N GLY A 91 -6.39 2.18 -15.71
CA GLY A 91 -6.05 3.54 -15.32
C GLY A 91 -4.76 4.06 -15.92
N LEU A 92 -4.48 5.28 -15.50
CA LEU A 92 -3.27 6.02 -15.83
C LEU A 92 -2.58 6.40 -14.53
N GLN A 93 -1.29 6.24 -14.53
CA GLN A 93 -0.41 6.69 -13.45
C GLN A 93 0.68 7.55 -14.05
N ASN A 94 1.03 8.64 -13.37
CA ASN A 94 2.27 9.32 -13.66
C ASN A 94 3.01 9.70 -12.39
N SER A 95 4.31 9.89 -12.53
CA SER A 95 5.17 10.31 -11.44
C SER A 95 6.28 11.19 -11.95
N TYR A 96 6.67 12.14 -11.12
CA TYR A 96 7.72 13.09 -11.41
C TYR A 96 8.67 13.22 -10.23
N PHE A 97 9.97 13.10 -10.50
CA PHE A 97 11.03 13.36 -9.54
C PHE A 97 11.65 14.72 -9.81
N PHE A 98 11.40 15.66 -8.91
CA PHE A 98 11.92 17.00 -8.95
C PHE A 98 13.21 17.09 -8.12
N HIS A 99 14.31 17.47 -8.76
CA HIS A 99 15.64 17.59 -8.13
C HIS A 99 16.44 18.79 -8.64
N SER A 100 15.79 19.71 -9.38
CA SER A 100 16.46 20.86 -10.01
C SER A 100 16.94 21.91 -9.01
N LEU A 101 16.39 21.91 -7.78
CA LEU A 101 16.80 22.83 -6.72
C LEU A 101 17.68 22.12 -5.71
N SER A 102 18.81 22.73 -5.37
CA SER A 102 19.78 22.13 -4.42
C SER A 102 19.20 21.94 -3.01
N PHE A 103 18.22 22.76 -2.64
CA PHE A 103 17.58 22.74 -1.33
C PHE A 103 16.30 21.88 -1.26
N LEU A 104 15.78 21.42 -2.40
CA LEU A 104 14.53 20.66 -2.46
C LEU A 104 14.66 19.48 -3.40
N GLN A 105 14.32 18.32 -2.89
CA GLN A 105 14.10 17.09 -3.66
C GLN A 105 12.69 16.61 -3.36
N CYS A 106 11.87 16.40 -4.36
CA CYS A 106 10.55 15.84 -4.13
C CYS A 106 10.11 14.89 -5.25
N TYR A 107 9.28 13.95 -4.85
CA TYR A 107 8.64 12.99 -5.73
C TYR A 107 7.13 13.17 -5.63
N ILE A 108 6.51 13.36 -6.77
CA ILE A 108 5.07 13.49 -6.91
C ILE A 108 4.59 12.32 -7.75
N SER A 109 3.56 11.64 -7.29
CA SER A 109 2.88 10.64 -8.13
C SER A 109 1.38 10.78 -8.00
N HIS A 110 0.66 10.49 -9.06
CA HIS A 110 -0.77 10.38 -9.04
C HIS A 110 -1.26 9.30 -10.00
N GLN A 111 -2.37 8.72 -9.64
CA GLN A 111 -3.04 7.68 -10.40
C GLN A 111 -4.52 7.97 -10.44
N ILE A 112 -5.10 7.81 -11.62
CA ILE A 112 -6.54 7.77 -11.82
C ILE A 112 -6.90 6.41 -12.40
N GLY A 113 -7.91 5.77 -11.88
CA GLY A 113 -8.34 4.46 -12.35
C GLY A 113 -9.84 4.28 -12.29
N TYR A 114 -10.34 3.37 -13.10
CA TYR A 114 -11.70 2.89 -13.04
C TYR A 114 -11.68 1.43 -12.63
N THR A 115 -12.36 1.12 -11.54
CA THR A 115 -12.45 -0.23 -10.98
C THR A 115 -13.87 -0.74 -11.06
N THR A 116 -14.02 -2.00 -11.44
CA THR A 116 -15.24 -2.76 -11.23
C THR A 116 -14.90 -3.99 -10.40
N SER A 117 -15.72 -4.30 -9.43
CA SER A 117 -15.64 -5.52 -8.63
C SER A 117 -17.01 -6.16 -8.54
N SER A 118 -17.08 -7.44 -8.76
CA SER A 118 -18.29 -8.24 -8.56
C SER A 118 -17.97 -9.42 -7.67
N VAL A 119 -18.83 -9.64 -6.69
CA VAL A 119 -18.72 -10.72 -5.72
C VAL A 119 -19.93 -11.60 -5.82
N ALA A 120 -19.72 -12.91 -5.94
CA ALA A 120 -20.79 -13.89 -6.01
C ALA A 120 -20.51 -15.03 -5.03
N TYR A 121 -21.55 -15.55 -4.40
CA TYR A 121 -21.48 -16.70 -3.49
C TYR A 121 -22.55 -17.71 -3.83
N ASN A 122 -22.19 -18.99 -3.94
CA ASN A 122 -23.09 -20.06 -4.35
C ASN A 122 -23.88 -19.76 -5.63
N GLY A 123 -23.21 -19.11 -6.61
CA GLY A 123 -23.83 -18.74 -7.89
C GLY A 123 -24.79 -17.55 -7.82
N ARG A 124 -24.94 -16.91 -6.66
CA ARG A 124 -25.77 -15.70 -6.49
C ARG A 124 -24.89 -14.47 -6.39
N PRO A 125 -25.20 -13.37 -7.09
CA PRO A 125 -24.49 -12.12 -6.91
C PRO A 125 -24.79 -11.57 -5.51
N LEU A 126 -23.73 -11.31 -4.73
CA LEU A 126 -23.83 -10.65 -3.42
C LEU A 126 -23.67 -9.14 -3.55
N ASN A 127 -22.69 -8.72 -4.33
CA ASN A 127 -22.39 -7.31 -4.53
C ASN A 127 -21.74 -7.09 -5.89
N ALA A 128 -22.03 -5.95 -6.50
CA ALA A 128 -21.31 -5.44 -7.65
C ALA A 128 -21.13 -3.94 -7.47
N ASP A 129 -19.90 -3.48 -7.44
CA ASP A 129 -19.56 -2.06 -7.30
C ASP A 129 -18.60 -1.62 -8.39
N LYS A 130 -18.70 -0.34 -8.76
CA LYS A 130 -17.84 0.27 -9.77
C LYS A 130 -17.62 1.74 -9.47
N GLY A 131 -16.50 2.27 -9.87
CA GLY A 131 -16.24 3.68 -9.67
C GLY A 131 -14.85 4.10 -10.11
N LEU A 132 -14.70 5.42 -10.17
CA LEU A 132 -13.41 6.06 -10.34
C LEU A 132 -12.69 6.10 -9.01
N SER A 133 -11.40 5.81 -9.07
CA SER A 133 -10.46 5.99 -7.96
C SER A 133 -9.36 6.96 -8.37
N TYR A 134 -8.94 7.77 -7.42
CA TYR A 134 -7.82 8.67 -7.56
C TYR A 134 -6.92 8.55 -6.35
N SER A 135 -5.62 8.47 -6.57
CA SER A 135 -4.63 8.58 -5.51
C SER A 135 -3.53 9.54 -5.91
N ALA A 136 -3.03 10.28 -4.93
CA ALA A 136 -1.90 11.17 -5.11
C ALA A 136 -0.95 11.04 -3.94
N SER A 137 0.35 11.06 -4.20
CA SER A 137 1.37 11.13 -3.18
C SER A 137 2.40 12.20 -3.50
N LEU A 138 2.82 12.87 -2.45
CA LEU A 138 3.89 13.85 -2.45
C LEU A 138 4.84 13.49 -1.32
N ASN A 139 6.09 13.27 -1.63
CA ASN A 139 7.12 13.11 -0.62
C ASN A 139 8.37 13.88 -1.02
N GLY A 140 9.12 14.34 -0.05
CA GLY A 140 10.34 15.06 -0.35
C GLY A 140 11.15 15.43 0.87
N THR A 141 12.30 15.99 0.57
CA THR A 141 13.26 16.49 1.54
C THR A 141 13.60 17.94 1.22
N LEU A 142 13.45 18.78 2.22
CA LEU A 142 13.88 20.18 2.20
C LEU A 142 15.18 20.29 3.00
N PHE A 143 16.25 20.74 2.35
CA PHE A 143 17.56 20.98 3.00
C PHE A 143 17.63 22.44 3.44
N PHE A 144 17.82 22.66 4.73
CA PHE A 144 17.85 24.00 5.31
C PHE A 144 19.25 24.64 5.28
N ASN A 145 20.28 23.83 4.98
CA ASN A 145 21.66 24.31 4.87
C ASN A 145 22.40 23.67 3.69
N HIS A 146 23.46 24.32 3.23
CA HIS A 146 24.27 23.86 2.09
C HIS A 146 24.98 22.52 2.36
N THR A 147 25.34 22.24 3.61
CA THR A 147 25.95 20.97 4.02
C THR A 147 25.00 19.82 4.09
N LYS A 148 23.67 20.07 3.91
CA LYS A 148 22.60 19.09 4.00
C LYS A 148 22.53 18.33 5.33
N THR A 149 23.13 18.91 6.37
CA THR A 149 23.13 18.32 7.72
C THR A 149 21.84 18.60 8.48
N PHE A 150 21.09 19.64 8.07
CA PHE A 150 19.76 19.94 8.60
C PHE A 150 18.72 19.86 7.50
N SER A 151 17.75 18.99 7.67
CA SER A 151 16.72 18.73 6.67
C SER A 151 15.35 18.45 7.31
N GLY A 152 14.31 18.74 6.55
CA GLY A 152 12.93 18.35 6.84
C GLY A 152 12.41 17.39 5.80
N ASN A 153 11.80 16.27 6.22
CA ASN A 153 11.07 15.41 5.31
C ASN A 153 9.58 15.64 5.47
N PHE A 154 8.88 15.56 4.35
CA PHE A 154 7.42 15.64 4.32
C PHE A 154 6.88 14.50 3.47
N TYR A 155 5.73 14.00 3.87
CA TYR A 155 4.97 13.00 3.14
C TYR A 155 3.49 13.32 3.23
N LEU A 156 2.80 13.26 2.10
CA LEU A 156 1.36 13.37 1.97
C LEU A 156 0.88 12.31 1.00
N ASN A 157 -0.10 11.53 1.39
CA ASN A 157 -0.79 10.61 0.51
C ASN A 157 -2.30 10.79 0.68
N TYR A 158 -2.97 10.90 -0.44
CA TYR A 158 -4.43 10.96 -0.52
C TYR A 158 -4.95 9.85 -1.41
N ARG A 159 -6.04 9.21 -0.99
CA ARG A 159 -6.79 8.24 -1.78
C ARG A 159 -8.28 8.54 -1.67
N THR A 160 -8.98 8.50 -2.80
CA THR A 160 -10.43 8.47 -2.83
C THR A 160 -10.95 7.13 -2.30
N PRO A 161 -12.27 6.98 -2.07
CA PRO A 161 -12.86 5.70 -1.72
C PRO A 161 -12.45 4.59 -2.69
N GLU A 162 -12.05 3.45 -2.15
CA GLU A 162 -11.58 2.30 -2.92
C GLU A 162 -12.55 1.14 -2.82
N ILE A 163 -12.77 0.45 -3.94
CA ILE A 163 -13.62 -0.73 -4.06
C ILE A 163 -12.74 -1.96 -3.91
N SER A 164 -13.10 -2.86 -2.97
CA SER A 164 -12.39 -4.11 -2.73
C SER A 164 -13.36 -5.19 -2.25
N GLY A 165 -13.45 -6.29 -2.98
CA GLY A 165 -14.37 -7.37 -2.65
C GLY A 165 -15.82 -6.87 -2.56
N ALA A 166 -16.50 -7.23 -1.48
CA ALA A 166 -17.87 -6.80 -1.18
C ALA A 166 -17.93 -5.42 -0.50
N GLY A 167 -16.82 -4.68 -0.44
CA GLY A 167 -16.75 -3.45 0.35
C GLY A 167 -16.21 -2.23 -0.37
N ARG A 168 -16.50 -1.07 0.23
CA ARG A 168 -15.95 0.21 -0.17
C ARG A 168 -15.28 0.87 1.03
N THR A 169 -14.00 1.16 0.92
CA THR A 169 -13.24 1.87 1.95
C THR A 169 -13.36 3.37 1.72
N SER A 170 -13.56 4.15 2.79
CA SER A 170 -13.62 5.61 2.73
C SER A 170 -12.32 6.23 2.20
N SER A 171 -12.39 7.50 1.81
CA SER A 171 -11.18 8.26 1.47
C SER A 171 -10.19 8.26 2.62
N GLN A 172 -8.90 8.25 2.28
CA GLN A 172 -7.81 8.20 3.24
C GLN A 172 -6.82 9.33 2.99
N VAL A 173 -6.32 9.90 4.06
CA VAL A 173 -5.22 10.86 4.05
C VAL A 173 -4.16 10.38 5.02
N TYR A 174 -2.93 10.28 4.55
CA TYR A 174 -1.77 10.04 5.40
C TYR A 174 -0.79 11.18 5.24
N SER A 175 -0.33 11.73 6.35
CA SER A 175 0.66 12.80 6.31
C SER A 175 1.68 12.63 7.42
N SER A 176 2.91 13.00 7.12
CA SER A 176 3.97 13.04 8.11
C SER A 176 4.96 14.16 7.82
N LEU A 177 5.55 14.68 8.88
CA LEU A 177 6.63 15.63 8.84
C LEU A 177 7.74 15.16 9.78
N SER A 178 8.98 15.33 9.39
CA SER A 178 10.12 15.08 10.27
C SER A 178 11.24 16.08 10.05
N LEU A 179 11.96 16.39 11.12
CA LEU A 179 13.19 17.17 11.11
C LEU A 179 14.36 16.24 11.44
N ASN A 180 15.42 16.35 10.68
CA ASN A 180 16.63 15.56 10.85
C ASN A 180 17.81 16.50 10.98
N TYR A 181 18.65 16.26 11.99
CA TYR A 181 19.85 17.01 12.20
C TYR A 181 21.03 16.08 12.42
N SER A 182 22.03 16.18 11.55
CA SER A 182 23.28 15.39 11.61
C SER A 182 24.38 16.25 12.16
N LEU A 183 25.05 15.77 13.22
CA LEU A 183 26.10 16.40 13.96
C LEU A 183 27.35 15.50 13.99
N LEU A 184 28.48 16.04 14.42
CA LEU A 184 29.75 15.30 14.61
C LEU A 184 30.16 14.50 13.37
N ASN A 185 30.15 15.14 12.20
CA ASN A 185 30.47 14.50 10.93
C ASN A 185 29.56 13.27 10.67
N GLU A 186 28.27 13.42 10.88
CA GLU A 186 27.24 12.40 10.73
C GLU A 186 27.25 11.24 11.77
N HIS A 187 28.14 11.29 12.75
CA HIS A 187 28.17 10.30 13.83
C HIS A 187 26.99 10.42 14.78
N LEU A 188 26.41 11.61 14.93
CA LEU A 188 25.24 11.85 15.77
C LEU A 188 24.08 12.33 14.90
N ARG A 189 22.97 11.61 14.93
CA ARG A 189 21.74 11.98 14.22
C ARG A 189 20.59 12.17 15.20
N LEU A 190 19.97 13.33 15.12
CA LEU A 190 18.74 13.68 15.82
C LEU A 190 17.58 13.64 14.81
N GLN A 191 16.51 12.97 15.15
CA GLN A 191 15.30 12.99 14.35
C GLN A 191 14.10 13.24 15.24
N MET A 192 13.24 14.16 14.83
CA MET A 192 11.94 14.42 15.43
C MET A 192 10.89 14.38 14.34
N GLY A 193 9.74 13.77 14.62
CA GLY A 193 8.71 13.63 13.61
C GLY A 193 7.31 13.56 14.20
N ILE A 194 6.33 13.86 13.35
CA ILE A 194 4.92 13.65 13.60
C ILE A 194 4.32 12.91 12.41
N THR A 195 3.56 11.86 12.69
CA THR A 195 2.90 11.03 11.69
C THR A 195 1.40 11.01 11.90
N ASN A 196 0.66 10.67 10.83
CA ASN A 196 -0.79 10.62 10.81
C ASN A 196 -1.44 11.96 11.22
N ILE A 197 -0.90 13.06 10.69
CA ILE A 197 -1.43 14.39 10.95
C ILE A 197 -2.80 14.49 10.27
N ALA A 198 -3.86 14.75 11.07
CA ALA A 198 -5.23 14.89 10.58
C ALA A 198 -5.77 13.73 9.73
N SER A 199 -5.22 12.52 9.90
CA SER A 199 -5.70 11.32 9.19
C SER A 199 -7.04 10.86 9.76
N PRO A 200 -8.11 10.74 8.93
CA PRO A 200 -9.37 10.17 9.39
C PRO A 200 -9.24 8.67 9.63
N ASP A 201 -10.07 8.13 10.51
CA ASP A 201 -10.13 6.67 10.70
C ASP A 201 -10.70 6.01 9.43
N PRO A 202 -10.00 5.03 8.85
CA PRO A 202 -10.51 4.31 7.69
C PRO A 202 -11.80 3.58 8.04
N ARG A 203 -12.82 3.76 7.21
CA ARG A 203 -14.10 3.08 7.32
C ARG A 203 -14.29 2.20 6.12
N THR A 204 -14.64 0.94 6.35
CA THR A 204 -14.98 0.01 5.28
C THR A 204 -16.45 -0.36 5.43
N THR A 205 -17.22 -0.05 4.39
CA THR A 205 -18.62 -0.42 4.29
C THR A 205 -18.73 -1.70 3.47
N LEU A 206 -19.19 -2.77 4.09
CA LEU A 206 -19.45 -4.06 3.45
C LEU A 206 -20.95 -4.19 3.20
N THR A 207 -21.32 -4.53 1.98
CA THR A 207 -22.73 -4.79 1.63
C THR A 207 -22.90 -6.26 1.28
N THR A 208 -23.81 -6.95 1.97
CA THR A 208 -24.09 -8.36 1.77
C THR A 208 -25.57 -8.64 1.99
N GLU A 209 -26.22 -9.31 1.05
CA GLU A 209 -27.64 -9.73 1.11
C GLU A 209 -28.60 -8.61 1.59
N GLY A 210 -28.35 -7.36 1.15
CA GLY A 210 -29.16 -6.19 1.56
C GLY A 210 -28.83 -5.60 2.92
N ASN A 211 -27.89 -6.18 3.67
CA ASN A 211 -27.35 -5.64 4.92
C ASN A 211 -26.09 -4.84 4.67
N THR A 212 -25.89 -3.82 5.50
CA THR A 212 -24.68 -2.99 5.47
C THR A 212 -23.96 -3.11 6.81
N ILE A 213 -22.69 -3.47 6.76
CA ILE A 213 -21.80 -3.57 7.92
C ILE A 213 -20.74 -2.49 7.77
N GLU A 214 -20.60 -1.62 8.75
CA GLU A 214 -19.52 -0.62 8.79
C GLU A 214 -18.42 -1.09 9.77
N VAL A 215 -17.22 -1.22 9.25
CA VAL A 215 -16.02 -1.52 10.03
C VAL A 215 -15.17 -0.26 10.10
N VAL A 216 -14.92 0.21 11.32
CA VAL A 216 -14.07 1.38 11.56
C VAL A 216 -12.74 0.92 12.14
N ASN A 217 -11.66 1.18 11.44
CA ASN A 217 -10.31 0.90 11.91
C ASN A 217 -9.74 2.16 12.58
N MET A 218 -9.67 2.15 13.91
CA MET A 218 -9.10 3.26 14.66
C MET A 218 -7.59 3.34 14.40
N SER A 219 -7.12 4.49 13.95
CA SER A 219 -5.71 4.77 13.74
C SER A 219 -5.16 5.69 14.82
N ILE A 220 -3.91 5.47 15.20
CA ILE A 220 -3.19 6.39 16.09
C ILE A 220 -2.92 7.66 15.30
N ARG A 221 -3.48 8.79 15.78
CA ARG A 221 -3.31 10.11 15.16
C ARG A 221 -2.22 10.89 15.87
N ASN A 222 -1.57 11.79 15.12
CA ASN A 222 -0.61 12.75 15.66
C ASN A 222 0.48 12.09 16.53
N MET A 223 1.01 10.95 16.06
CA MET A 223 2.04 10.25 16.78
C MET A 223 3.37 11.02 16.67
N LEU A 224 3.86 11.48 17.80
CA LEU A 224 5.16 12.13 17.91
C LEU A 224 6.24 11.07 18.10
N THR A 225 7.34 11.24 17.37
CA THR A 225 8.51 10.38 17.46
C THR A 225 9.75 11.24 17.66
N ALA A 226 10.67 10.78 18.48
CA ALA A 226 12.00 11.35 18.62
C ALA A 226 13.04 10.23 18.69
N SER A 227 14.11 10.36 17.96
CA SER A 227 15.21 9.41 17.99
C SER A 227 16.56 10.11 18.04
N LEU A 228 17.47 9.52 18.76
CA LEU A 228 18.89 9.90 18.85
C LEU A 228 19.70 8.69 18.45
N THR A 229 20.48 8.80 17.39
CA THR A 229 21.34 7.72 16.91
C THR A 229 22.77 8.19 16.94
N TYR A 230 23.64 7.42 17.62
CA TYR A 230 25.08 7.65 17.61
C TYR A 230 25.78 6.45 16.97
N THR A 231 26.57 6.70 15.93
CA THR A 231 27.32 5.68 15.21
C THR A 231 28.77 5.67 15.68
N PHE A 232 29.20 4.57 16.33
CA PHE A 232 30.56 4.35 16.78
C PHE A 232 31.39 3.76 15.65
N GLY A 233 32.66 4.16 15.59
CA GLY A 233 33.65 3.62 14.66
C GLY A 233 33.78 4.41 13.37
N ALA A 234 34.86 4.17 12.64
CA ALA A 234 35.04 4.72 11.30
C ALA A 234 34.09 4.01 10.32
N HIS A 235 33.51 4.76 9.40
CA HIS A 235 32.89 4.16 8.23
C HIS A 235 33.96 3.33 7.51
N LEU A 236 33.89 2.02 7.64
CA LEU A 236 34.60 1.11 6.75
C LEU A 236 34.00 1.33 5.36
N GLN A 237 34.56 2.29 4.62
CA GLN A 237 34.33 2.32 3.18
C GLN A 237 34.73 0.94 2.66
N ASP A 238 33.86 0.31 1.94
CA ASP A 238 34.02 -1.03 1.37
C ASP A 238 35.14 -1.01 0.29
N LYS A 239 36.40 -0.76 0.72
CA LYS A 239 37.59 -0.88 -0.12
C LYS A 239 37.89 -2.33 -0.48
N GLN A 240 37.22 -3.29 0.17
CA GLN A 240 37.44 -4.71 -0.11
C GLN A 240 36.72 -5.17 -1.40
N ALA A 241 35.55 -4.63 -1.70
CA ALA A 241 34.82 -4.99 -2.93
C ALA A 241 35.58 -4.53 -4.20
N SER A 242 36.21 -3.34 -4.18
CA SER A 242 36.98 -2.84 -5.32
C SER A 242 38.27 -3.61 -5.56
N LYS A 243 39.02 -3.99 -4.49
CA LYS A 243 40.22 -4.79 -4.61
C LYS A 243 40.00 -6.19 -5.12
N ASN A 244 38.88 -6.82 -4.72
CA ASN A 244 38.52 -8.14 -5.22
C ASN A 244 38.06 -8.10 -6.67
N ALA A 245 37.40 -7.03 -7.10
CA ALA A 245 37.02 -6.84 -8.51
C ALA A 245 38.23 -6.57 -9.41
N GLU A 246 39.25 -5.81 -8.94
CA GLU A 246 40.48 -5.61 -9.68
C GLU A 246 41.32 -6.89 -9.73
N ALA A 247 41.44 -7.64 -8.64
CA ALA A 247 42.15 -8.92 -8.58
C ALA A 247 41.47 -10.00 -9.48
N MET A 248 40.17 -9.96 -9.69
CA MET A 248 39.50 -10.83 -10.66
C MET A 248 39.74 -10.37 -12.10
N ARG A 249 39.75 -9.07 -12.39
CA ARG A 249 40.03 -8.55 -13.75
C ARG A 249 41.48 -8.79 -14.21
N SER A 250 42.43 -8.91 -13.30
CA SER A 250 43.84 -9.18 -13.62
C SER A 250 44.10 -10.67 -13.90
N ARG A 251 43.11 -11.55 -13.79
CA ARG A 251 43.25 -13.00 -14.05
C ARG A 251 42.67 -13.43 -15.43
N PHE A 252 42.13 -12.48 -16.18
CA PHE A 252 41.68 -12.62 -17.55
C PHE A 252 42.38 -11.61 -18.44
#